data_b5c01e03397e50b010cb2824299a5cca
#
_entry.id   b5c01e03397e50b010cb2824299a5cca
#
_cell.length_a   1.000
_cell.length_b   1.000
_cell.length_c   1.000
_cell.angle_alpha   90.00
_cell.angle_beta   90.00
_cell.angle_gamma   90.00
#
_symmetry.space_group_name_H-M   'P 1'
#
loop_
_entity.id
_entity.type
_entity.pdbx_description
1 polymer ?
#
loop_
_entity_poly.entity_id
_entity_poly.type
_entity_poly.pdbx_seq_one_letter_code
_entity_poly.pdbx_strand_id
1 'polypeptide(L)'
;DSIVITQSFSGTTPETVRAAGIAQEAGAASIAVTYDAESPLAKNGDHVVTYGTTKEANDNGHAKALWLAVEILNQIEGYAHYDAFMASYEKYNEIVPAAKEKFAPTAKAWAEKYGEEKLIYVMGSGPNFGVTYSYAICLLQEMQWIHSSAIHSGEYFHGPFEITDKDVPFIMMMSTGRTRA
;
A
#
# COMPACT_ATOMS: atom_id res chain seq x y z
N ASP A 1 -24.46 -0.86 11.99
CA ASP A 1 -24.20 -0.31 10.65
C ASP A 1 -22.68 -0.18 10.50
N SER A 2 -22.09 -1.01 9.64
CA SER A 2 -20.66 -1.02 9.37
C SER A 2 -20.42 -1.10 7.87
N ILE A 3 -19.35 -0.45 7.39
CA ILE A 3 -18.87 -0.61 6.03
C ILE A 3 -17.62 -1.49 6.09
N VAL A 4 -17.59 -2.53 5.29
CA VAL A 4 -16.43 -3.43 5.18
C VAL A 4 -15.86 -3.34 3.77
N ILE A 5 -14.61 -2.93 3.67
CA ILE A 5 -13.88 -2.84 2.41
C ILE A 5 -12.93 -4.03 2.33
N THR A 6 -13.08 -4.85 1.31
CA THR A 6 -12.21 -6.00 1.04
C THR A 6 -11.46 -5.77 -0.26
N GLN A 7 -10.16 -6.06 -0.26
CA GLN A 7 -9.32 -5.86 -1.45
C GLN A 7 -8.52 -7.11 -1.77
N SER A 8 -8.59 -7.52 -3.02
CA SER A 8 -7.70 -8.55 -3.60
C SER A 8 -7.51 -8.25 -5.08
N PHE A 9 -6.27 -8.25 -5.56
CA PHE A 9 -5.98 -7.94 -6.96
C PHE A 9 -6.77 -8.84 -7.91
N SER A 10 -6.58 -10.14 -7.84
CA SER A 10 -7.31 -11.11 -8.68
C SER A 10 -8.75 -11.36 -8.21
N GLY A 11 -9.09 -10.96 -6.98
CA GLY A 11 -10.37 -11.30 -6.35
C GLY A 11 -10.56 -12.78 -6.03
N THR A 12 -9.46 -13.56 -6.01
CA THR A 12 -9.50 -15.02 -5.79
C THR A 12 -8.84 -15.46 -4.48
N THR A 13 -8.26 -14.54 -3.70
CA THR A 13 -7.65 -14.84 -2.40
C THR A 13 -8.70 -15.41 -1.45
N PRO A 14 -8.61 -16.69 -1.04
CA PRO A 14 -9.70 -17.38 -0.35
C PRO A 14 -10.12 -16.71 0.96
N GLU A 15 -9.14 -16.20 1.72
CA GLU A 15 -9.38 -15.53 3.00
C GLU A 15 -10.14 -14.21 2.79
N THR A 16 -9.78 -13.45 1.76
CA THR A 16 -10.45 -12.18 1.43
C THR A 16 -11.87 -12.42 0.91
N VAL A 17 -12.05 -13.43 0.06
CA VAL A 17 -13.38 -13.84 -0.42
C VAL A 17 -14.27 -14.26 0.74
N ARG A 18 -13.73 -15.08 1.66
CA ARG A 18 -14.46 -15.50 2.86
C ARG A 18 -14.80 -14.34 3.78
N ALA A 19 -13.88 -13.40 3.99
CA ALA A 19 -14.12 -12.21 4.81
C ALA A 19 -15.24 -11.34 4.25
N ALA A 20 -15.29 -11.16 2.93
CA ALA A 20 -16.39 -10.46 2.27
C ALA A 20 -17.74 -11.16 2.48
N GLY A 21 -17.78 -12.49 2.34
CA GLY A 21 -18.99 -13.28 2.61
C GLY A 21 -19.48 -13.15 4.07
N ILE A 22 -18.57 -13.20 5.04
CA ILE A 22 -18.90 -13.01 6.46
C ILE A 22 -19.47 -11.60 6.70
N ALA A 23 -18.90 -10.57 6.09
CA ALA A 23 -19.39 -9.21 6.20
C ALA A 23 -20.84 -9.08 5.67
N GLN A 24 -21.11 -9.68 4.53
CA GLN A 24 -22.43 -9.72 3.92
C GLN A 24 -23.44 -10.49 4.80
N GLU A 25 -23.08 -11.68 5.31
CA GLU A 25 -23.89 -12.48 6.23
C GLU A 25 -24.21 -11.72 7.53
N ALA A 26 -23.29 -10.88 8.00
CA ALA A 26 -23.49 -10.03 9.17
C ALA A 26 -24.31 -8.76 8.89
N GLY A 27 -24.75 -8.52 7.65
CA GLY A 27 -25.54 -7.37 7.27
C GLY A 27 -24.73 -6.07 7.19
N ALA A 28 -23.41 -6.13 7.08
CA ALA A 28 -22.57 -4.97 6.83
C ALA A 28 -22.61 -4.59 5.33
N ALA A 29 -22.58 -3.30 5.03
CA ALA A 29 -22.38 -2.84 3.65
C ALA A 29 -20.97 -3.24 3.19
N SER A 30 -20.87 -4.03 2.13
CA SER A 30 -19.59 -4.58 1.66
C SER A 30 -19.16 -3.95 0.34
N ILE A 31 -17.90 -3.51 0.28
CA ILE A 31 -17.27 -2.95 -0.92
C ILE A 31 -16.09 -3.85 -1.31
N ALA A 32 -16.20 -4.48 -2.47
CA ALA A 32 -15.14 -5.30 -3.05
C ALA A 32 -14.27 -4.45 -3.98
N VAL A 33 -12.96 -4.41 -3.71
CA VAL A 33 -11.98 -3.74 -4.56
C VAL A 33 -11.12 -4.78 -5.26
N THR A 34 -11.26 -4.92 -6.56
CA THR A 34 -10.58 -5.95 -7.35
C THR A 34 -10.42 -5.49 -8.79
N TYR A 35 -9.62 -6.16 -9.59
CA TYR A 35 -9.57 -5.83 -11.00
C TYR A 35 -10.66 -6.53 -11.82
N ASP A 36 -11.05 -7.71 -11.42
CA ASP A 36 -12.02 -8.54 -12.16
C ASP A 36 -13.41 -8.44 -11.52
N ALA A 37 -14.34 -7.80 -12.22
CA ALA A 37 -15.72 -7.65 -11.79
C ALA A 37 -16.47 -9.00 -11.68
N GLU A 38 -15.98 -10.04 -12.32
CA GLU A 38 -16.57 -11.38 -12.29
C GLU A 38 -15.88 -12.30 -11.25
N SER A 39 -14.91 -11.77 -10.51
CA SER A 39 -14.17 -12.54 -9.51
C SER A 39 -15.06 -13.04 -8.37
N PRO A 40 -14.65 -14.09 -7.65
CA PRO A 40 -15.34 -14.55 -6.44
C PRO A 40 -15.51 -13.45 -5.40
N LEU A 41 -14.53 -12.56 -5.26
CA LEU A 41 -14.61 -11.42 -4.34
C LEU A 41 -15.71 -10.43 -4.75
N ALA A 42 -15.75 -10.08 -6.04
CA ALA A 42 -16.74 -9.15 -6.56
C ALA A 42 -18.18 -9.68 -6.34
N LYS A 43 -18.39 -10.99 -6.45
CA LYS A 43 -19.70 -11.62 -6.22
C LYS A 43 -20.18 -11.58 -4.77
N ASN A 44 -19.27 -11.36 -3.83
CA ASN A 44 -19.57 -11.21 -2.40
C ASN A 44 -19.63 -9.73 -1.95
N GLY A 45 -19.48 -8.77 -2.87
CA GLY A 45 -19.59 -7.35 -2.57
C GLY A 45 -20.95 -6.78 -2.94
N ASP A 46 -21.57 -5.97 -2.08
CA ASP A 46 -22.75 -5.19 -2.45
C ASP A 46 -22.41 -4.13 -3.48
N HIS A 47 -21.19 -3.61 -3.37
CA HIS A 47 -20.59 -2.66 -4.32
C HIS A 47 -19.24 -3.18 -4.81
N VAL A 48 -18.95 -2.99 -6.08
CA VAL A 48 -17.70 -3.42 -6.70
C VAL A 48 -16.97 -2.22 -7.28
N VAL A 49 -15.75 -2.01 -6.81
CA VAL A 49 -14.82 -1.02 -7.37
C VAL A 49 -13.74 -1.76 -8.13
N THR A 50 -13.75 -1.62 -9.44
CA THR A 50 -12.71 -2.21 -10.29
C THR A 50 -11.62 -1.21 -10.61
N TYR A 51 -10.42 -1.72 -10.75
CA TYR A 51 -9.29 -0.97 -11.29
C TYR A 51 -8.71 -1.74 -12.48
N GLY A 52 -8.31 -1.03 -13.52
CA GLY A 52 -7.86 -1.64 -14.77
C GLY A 52 -6.62 -2.51 -14.59
N THR A 53 -6.44 -3.45 -15.48
CA THR A 53 -5.40 -4.49 -15.42
C THR A 53 -4.33 -4.33 -16.46
N THR A 54 -4.28 -3.23 -17.16
CA THR A 54 -3.21 -3.06 -18.12
C THR A 54 -1.89 -3.01 -17.35
N LYS A 55 -0.90 -3.76 -17.82
CA LYS A 55 0.46 -3.73 -17.28
C LYS A 55 1.07 -2.31 -17.28
N GLU A 56 0.44 -1.40 -17.98
CA GLU A 56 0.79 0.00 -18.12
C GLU A 56 0.08 0.88 -17.09
N ALA A 57 -1.03 0.42 -16.57
CA ALA A 57 -1.73 1.16 -15.54
C ALA A 57 -0.89 1.13 -14.26
N ASN A 58 -0.60 2.30 -13.74
CA ASN A 58 -0.05 2.44 -12.40
C ASN A 58 -1.13 2.15 -11.36
N ASP A 59 -1.87 1.08 -11.58
CA ASP A 59 -2.97 0.67 -10.76
C ASP A 59 -2.45 0.24 -9.41
N ASN A 60 -2.40 1.22 -8.56
CA ASN A 60 -2.02 1.07 -7.20
C ASN A 60 -3.28 0.88 -6.37
N GLY A 61 -3.48 -0.33 -5.88
CA GLY A 61 -4.60 -0.63 -4.99
C GLY A 61 -4.65 0.30 -3.78
N HIS A 62 -3.50 0.78 -3.30
CA HIS A 62 -3.44 1.76 -2.21
C HIS A 62 -4.05 3.11 -2.60
N ALA A 63 -3.81 3.58 -3.83
CA ALA A 63 -4.39 4.83 -4.31
C ALA A 63 -5.92 4.74 -4.39
N LYS A 64 -6.45 3.61 -4.85
CA LYS A 64 -7.90 3.36 -4.90
C LYS A 64 -8.51 3.28 -3.49
N ALA A 65 -7.86 2.57 -2.58
CA ALA A 65 -8.31 2.48 -1.19
C ALA A 65 -8.31 3.86 -0.50
N LEU A 66 -7.28 4.67 -0.75
CA LEU A 66 -7.21 6.02 -0.21
C LEU A 66 -8.32 6.91 -0.78
N TRP A 67 -8.55 6.87 -2.09
CA TRP A 67 -9.63 7.63 -2.71
C TRP A 67 -10.98 7.23 -2.13
N LEU A 68 -11.26 5.93 -2.05
CA LEU A 68 -12.50 5.43 -1.47
C LEU A 68 -12.69 5.88 -0.02
N ALA A 69 -11.63 5.82 0.79
CA ALA A 69 -11.69 6.30 2.18
C ALA A 69 -11.97 7.81 2.27
N VAL A 70 -11.34 8.62 1.43
CA VAL A 70 -11.58 10.07 1.38
C VAL A 70 -12.98 10.39 0.88
N GLU A 71 -13.49 9.64 -0.09
CA GLU A 71 -14.86 9.78 -0.59
C GLU A 71 -15.88 9.49 0.51
N ILE A 72 -15.73 8.37 1.21
CA ILE A 72 -16.60 8.00 2.34
C ILE A 72 -16.56 9.08 3.44
N LEU A 73 -15.37 9.54 3.82
CA LEU A 73 -15.22 10.60 4.80
C LEU A 73 -15.95 11.88 4.37
N ASN A 74 -15.77 12.27 3.12
CA ASN A 74 -16.39 13.48 2.59
C ASN A 74 -17.92 13.40 2.58
N GLN A 75 -18.48 12.23 2.26
CA GLN A 75 -19.93 12.04 2.24
C GLN A 75 -20.56 11.95 3.64
N ILE A 76 -19.84 11.42 4.61
CA ILE A 76 -20.38 11.22 5.97
C ILE A 76 -20.20 12.48 6.84
N GLU A 77 -19.02 13.08 6.84
CA GLU A 77 -18.65 14.14 7.76
C GLU A 77 -18.28 15.46 7.07
N GLY A 78 -18.02 15.39 5.77
CA GLY A 78 -17.35 16.44 5.02
C GLY A 78 -15.84 16.43 5.24
N TYR A 79 -15.09 16.76 4.20
CA TYR A 79 -13.64 16.87 4.27
C TYR A 79 -13.16 18.19 3.71
N ALA A 80 -12.66 19.07 4.59
CA ALA A 80 -12.28 20.44 4.25
C ALA A 80 -11.25 20.55 3.11
N HIS A 81 -10.49 19.49 2.84
CA HIS A 81 -9.47 19.45 1.79
C HIS A 81 -9.85 18.54 0.61
N TYR A 82 -11.14 18.19 0.49
CA TYR A 82 -11.60 17.24 -0.54
C TYR A 82 -11.25 17.70 -1.95
N ASP A 83 -11.54 18.93 -2.31
CA ASP A 83 -11.24 19.46 -3.65
C ASP A 83 -9.75 19.48 -3.96
N ALA A 84 -8.92 19.82 -2.98
CA ALA A 84 -7.47 19.79 -3.12
C ALA A 84 -6.94 18.36 -3.26
N PHE A 85 -7.52 17.41 -2.54
CA PHE A 85 -7.21 15.99 -2.68
C PHE A 85 -7.56 15.50 -4.09
N MET A 86 -8.77 15.78 -4.56
CA MET A 86 -9.22 15.34 -5.90
C MET A 86 -8.36 15.95 -7.00
N ALA A 87 -8.03 17.24 -6.92
CA ALA A 87 -7.13 17.88 -7.88
C ALA A 87 -5.71 17.27 -7.88
N SER A 88 -5.25 16.78 -6.74
CA SER A 88 -3.98 16.04 -6.65
C SER A 88 -4.09 14.64 -7.22
N TYR A 89 -5.21 13.96 -6.96
CA TYR A 89 -5.46 12.61 -7.43
C TYR A 89 -5.57 12.54 -8.97
N GLU A 90 -6.16 13.54 -9.61
CA GLU A 90 -6.22 13.63 -11.08
C GLU A 90 -4.83 13.63 -11.73
N LYS A 91 -3.82 14.17 -11.03
CA LYS A 91 -2.44 14.19 -11.50
C LYS A 91 -1.65 12.90 -11.22
N TYR A 92 -2.27 11.94 -10.55
CA TYR A 92 -1.60 10.70 -10.15
C TYR A 92 -0.95 9.97 -11.34
N ASN A 93 -1.67 9.84 -12.46
CA ASN A 93 -1.20 9.16 -13.66
C ASN A 93 -0.08 9.91 -14.40
N GLU A 94 0.14 11.18 -14.10
CA GLU A 94 1.27 11.96 -14.60
C GLU A 94 2.46 11.86 -13.64
N ILE A 95 2.21 12.08 -12.35
CA ILE A 95 3.25 12.20 -11.33
C ILE A 95 3.96 10.86 -11.09
N VAL A 96 3.22 9.76 -11.01
CA VAL A 96 3.80 8.46 -10.64
C VAL A 96 4.76 7.93 -11.71
N PRO A 97 4.43 7.92 -13.01
CA PRO A 97 5.37 7.52 -14.04
C PRO A 97 6.62 8.40 -14.07
N ALA A 98 6.45 9.72 -14.00
CA ALA A 98 7.58 10.66 -13.97
C ALA A 98 8.49 10.44 -12.76
N ALA A 99 7.91 10.16 -11.59
CA ALA A 99 8.68 9.82 -10.39
C ALA A 99 9.45 8.50 -10.55
N LYS A 100 8.81 7.47 -11.12
CA LYS A 100 9.45 6.19 -11.42
C LYS A 100 10.65 6.36 -12.36
N GLU A 101 10.46 7.08 -13.45
CA GLU A 101 11.53 7.34 -14.42
C GLU A 101 12.70 8.09 -13.76
N LYS A 102 12.40 9.13 -13.01
CA LYS A 102 13.42 9.91 -12.29
C LYS A 102 14.20 9.08 -11.28
N PHE A 103 13.53 8.17 -10.57
CA PHE A 103 14.12 7.36 -9.52
C PHE A 103 14.82 6.09 -10.04
N ALA A 104 14.48 5.61 -11.22
CA ALA A 104 14.97 4.35 -11.77
C ALA A 104 16.52 4.21 -11.76
N PRO A 105 17.32 5.22 -12.12
CA PRO A 105 18.77 5.10 -12.04
C PRO A 105 19.29 4.88 -10.61
N THR A 106 18.70 5.58 -9.63
CA THR A 106 19.04 5.43 -8.21
C THR A 106 18.67 4.04 -7.69
N ALA A 107 17.46 3.56 -8.02
CA ALA A 107 17.02 2.24 -7.66
C ALA A 107 17.91 1.14 -8.26
N LYS A 108 18.30 1.30 -9.53
CA LYS A 108 19.20 0.36 -10.20
C LYS A 108 20.57 0.31 -9.51
N ALA A 109 21.19 1.45 -9.27
CA ALA A 109 22.50 1.51 -8.60
C ALA A 109 22.46 0.93 -7.18
N TRP A 110 21.34 1.14 -6.47
CA TRP A 110 21.12 0.56 -5.16
C TRP A 110 20.98 -0.97 -5.24
N ALA A 111 20.17 -1.46 -6.18
CA ALA A 111 19.99 -2.89 -6.38
C ALA A 111 21.27 -3.61 -6.81
N GLU A 112 22.08 -3.00 -7.66
CA GLU A 112 23.40 -3.53 -8.05
C GLU A 112 24.35 -3.64 -6.85
N LYS A 113 24.24 -2.73 -5.89
CA LYS A 113 25.10 -2.73 -4.69
C LYS A 113 24.62 -3.70 -3.61
N TYR A 114 23.33 -3.81 -3.40
CA TYR A 114 22.74 -4.49 -2.24
C TYR A 114 21.80 -5.65 -2.59
N GLY A 115 21.65 -5.98 -3.87
CA GLY A 115 20.72 -7.04 -4.31
C GLY A 115 21.09 -8.45 -3.86
N GLU A 116 22.34 -8.68 -3.50
CA GLU A 116 22.83 -9.97 -2.98
C GLU A 116 22.84 -10.05 -1.45
N GLU A 117 22.39 -8.99 -0.77
CA GLU A 117 22.32 -8.98 0.69
C GLU A 117 21.29 -9.99 1.19
N LYS A 118 21.59 -10.60 2.32
CA LYS A 118 20.69 -11.59 2.94
C LYS A 118 19.72 -10.96 3.93
N LEU A 119 20.00 -9.75 4.36
CA LEU A 119 19.20 -9.02 5.34
C LEU A 119 19.16 -7.54 4.97
N ILE A 120 17.96 -7.01 4.82
CA ILE A 120 17.72 -5.58 4.58
C ILE A 120 16.56 -5.14 5.49
N TYR A 121 16.77 -4.15 6.32
CA TYR A 121 15.71 -3.57 7.11
C TYR A 121 15.03 -2.42 6.37
N VAL A 122 13.71 -2.29 6.55
CA VAL A 122 12.94 -1.17 5.99
C VAL A 122 12.31 -0.39 7.13
N MET A 123 12.54 0.90 7.15
CA MET A 123 12.06 1.77 8.24
C MET A 123 11.20 2.90 7.70
N GLY A 124 10.15 3.25 8.42
CA GLY A 124 9.27 4.37 8.10
C GLY A 124 8.27 4.64 9.20
N SER A 125 7.52 5.72 9.06
CA SER A 125 6.50 6.11 10.04
C SER A 125 5.35 6.86 9.38
N GLY A 126 4.27 7.06 10.13
CA GLY A 126 3.08 7.76 9.65
C GLY A 126 2.53 7.17 8.36
N PRO A 127 2.16 8.00 7.37
CA PRO A 127 1.57 7.53 6.11
C PRO A 127 2.46 6.53 5.34
N ASN A 128 3.78 6.59 5.55
CA ASN A 128 4.72 5.70 4.87
C ASN A 128 4.88 4.34 5.56
N PHE A 129 4.32 4.13 6.76
CA PHE A 129 4.52 2.84 7.45
C PHE A 129 3.83 1.67 6.71
N GLY A 130 2.66 1.89 6.12
CA GLY A 130 2.01 0.87 5.29
C GLY A 130 2.86 0.44 4.09
N VAL A 131 3.49 1.40 3.42
CA VAL A 131 4.43 1.15 2.31
C VAL A 131 5.71 0.45 2.82
N THR A 132 6.22 0.88 3.97
CA THR A 132 7.37 0.24 4.66
C THR A 132 7.11 -1.24 4.92
N TYR A 133 5.94 -1.54 5.49
CA TYR A 133 5.51 -2.91 5.74
C TYR A 133 5.41 -3.73 4.46
N SER A 134 4.69 -3.21 3.46
CA SER A 134 4.52 -3.88 2.18
C SER A 134 5.84 -4.13 1.46
N TYR A 135 6.77 -3.17 1.51
CA TYR A 135 8.09 -3.33 0.90
C TYR A 135 8.91 -4.43 1.58
N ALA A 136 8.93 -4.45 2.91
CA ALA A 136 9.66 -5.47 3.66
C ALA A 136 9.08 -6.88 3.43
N ILE A 137 7.76 -7.04 3.53
CA ILE A 137 7.10 -8.35 3.51
C ILE A 137 6.85 -8.83 2.08
N CYS A 138 6.19 -8.02 1.25
CA CYS A 138 5.77 -8.47 -0.07
C CYS A 138 6.89 -8.37 -1.10
N LEU A 139 7.73 -7.33 -1.06
CA LEU A 139 8.77 -7.17 -2.07
C LEU A 139 10.07 -7.88 -1.67
N LEU A 140 10.61 -7.63 -0.47
CA LEU A 140 11.87 -8.24 -0.08
C LEU A 140 11.74 -9.70 0.30
N GLN A 141 10.82 -10.06 1.18
CA GLN A 141 10.69 -11.46 1.62
C GLN A 141 10.03 -12.34 0.56
N GLU A 142 8.84 -11.97 0.09
CA GLU A 142 8.04 -12.82 -0.80
C GLU A 142 8.65 -12.91 -2.21
N MET A 143 9.01 -11.75 -2.80
CA MET A 143 9.46 -11.70 -4.20
C MET A 143 10.97 -11.89 -4.37
N GLN A 144 11.78 -11.38 -3.45
CA GLN A 144 13.25 -11.40 -3.56
C GLN A 144 13.92 -12.43 -2.65
N TRP A 145 13.19 -13.03 -1.70
CA TRP A 145 13.69 -13.99 -0.71
C TRP A 145 14.82 -13.42 0.16
N ILE A 146 14.79 -12.13 0.38
CA ILE A 146 15.71 -11.42 1.27
C ILE A 146 15.04 -11.29 2.64
N HIS A 147 15.74 -11.68 3.71
CA HIS A 147 15.24 -11.46 5.06
C HIS A 147 15.03 -9.96 5.30
N SER A 148 13.90 -9.60 5.85
CA SER A 148 13.56 -8.20 6.11
C SER A 148 12.64 -8.07 7.31
N SER A 149 12.60 -6.88 7.87
CA SER A 149 11.61 -6.47 8.86
C SER A 149 11.21 -5.02 8.63
N ALA A 150 9.92 -4.76 8.78
CA ALA A 150 9.42 -3.39 8.80
C ALA A 150 9.58 -2.81 10.21
N ILE A 151 10.35 -1.76 10.34
CA ILE A 151 10.60 -1.07 11.61
C ILE A 151 9.85 0.26 11.60
N HIS A 152 8.98 0.47 12.57
CA HIS A 152 8.41 1.80 12.79
C HIS A 152 9.47 2.73 13.38
N SER A 153 9.68 3.90 12.74
CA SER A 153 10.77 4.80 13.15
C SER A 153 10.68 5.24 14.61
N GLY A 154 9.46 5.34 15.16
CA GLY A 154 9.25 5.64 16.58
C GLY A 154 9.69 4.53 17.53
N GLU A 155 9.82 3.30 17.05
CA GLU A 155 10.26 2.15 17.84
C GLU A 155 11.79 1.90 17.72
N TYR A 156 12.46 2.62 16.85
CA TYR A 156 13.86 2.35 16.52
C TYR A 156 14.77 2.29 17.73
N PHE A 157 14.62 3.25 18.65
CA PHE A 157 15.45 3.31 19.86
C PHE A 157 15.00 2.37 20.99
N HIS A 158 13.94 1.58 20.78
CA HIS A 158 13.43 0.62 21.75
C HIS A 158 13.85 -0.83 21.48
N GLY A 159 14.87 -1.04 20.65
CA GLY A 159 15.40 -2.37 20.31
C GLY A 159 16.12 -2.41 18.98
N PRO A 160 15.51 -2.01 17.88
CA PRO A 160 16.13 -2.10 16.55
C PRO A 160 17.47 -1.37 16.42
N PHE A 161 17.70 -0.35 17.25
CA PHE A 161 18.99 0.35 17.29
C PHE A 161 20.15 -0.59 17.63
N GLU A 162 19.95 -1.57 18.50
CA GLU A 162 20.99 -2.49 18.97
C GLU A 162 21.46 -3.48 17.88
N ILE A 163 20.62 -3.71 16.86
CA ILE A 163 20.95 -4.60 15.73
C ILE A 163 21.44 -3.81 14.50
N THR A 164 21.61 -2.49 14.65
CA THR A 164 22.13 -1.66 13.55
C THR A 164 23.64 -1.84 13.43
N ASP A 165 24.11 -2.26 12.29
CA ASP A 165 25.53 -2.39 11.97
C ASP A 165 25.82 -1.72 10.63
N LYS A 166 27.09 -1.35 10.44
CA LYS A 166 27.61 -0.73 9.20
C LYS A 166 27.44 -1.64 7.97
N ASP A 167 27.37 -2.94 8.19
CA ASP A 167 27.28 -3.95 7.14
C ASP A 167 25.82 -4.42 6.87
N VAL A 168 24.82 -3.83 7.54
CA VAL A 168 23.41 -4.14 7.33
C VAL A 168 22.71 -2.96 6.69
N PRO A 169 22.23 -3.10 5.44
CA PRO A 169 21.50 -2.03 4.77
C PRO A 169 20.15 -1.72 5.42
N PHE A 170 19.87 -0.42 5.54
CA PHE A 170 18.56 0.11 5.92
C PHE A 170 17.98 0.94 4.79
N ILE A 171 16.73 0.70 4.45
CA ILE A 171 15.94 1.57 3.58
C ILE A 171 15.02 2.40 4.46
N MET A 172 15.16 3.72 4.42
CA MET A 172 14.28 4.62 5.15
C MET A 172 13.28 5.28 4.20
N MET A 173 12.00 5.01 4.43
CA MET A 173 10.89 5.64 3.70
C MET A 173 10.59 7.00 4.32
N MET A 174 11.20 8.04 3.76
CA MET A 174 11.03 9.41 4.24
C MET A 174 9.71 10.01 3.77
N SER A 175 8.95 10.60 4.67
CA SER A 175 7.78 11.39 4.35
C SER A 175 8.05 12.90 4.46
N THR A 176 7.08 13.69 4.07
CA THR A 176 7.04 15.13 4.31
C THR A 176 6.13 15.45 5.51
N GLY A 177 6.27 16.60 6.13
CA GLY A 177 5.43 17.02 7.24
C GLY A 177 5.89 16.48 8.59
N ARG A 178 4.93 16.18 9.47
CA ARG A 178 5.19 15.88 10.89
C ARG A 178 6.02 14.62 11.15
N THR A 179 6.04 13.69 10.22
CA THR A 179 6.74 12.41 10.39
C THR A 179 8.14 12.41 9.80
N ARG A 180 8.64 13.58 9.41
CA ARG A 180 9.99 13.73 8.86
C ARG A 180 11.04 13.93 9.96
N ALA A 181 10.66 14.47 11.08
CA ALA A 181 11.58 14.83 12.16
C ALA A 181 12.09 13.61 12.92
#